data_8f884dd0f841b8275c9743917413f611
#
_entry.id   8f884dd0f841b8275c9743917413f611
#
_cell.length_a   1.000
_cell.length_b   1.000
_cell.length_c   1.000
_cell.angle_alpha   90.00
_cell.angle_beta   90.00
_cell.angle_gamma   90.00
#
_symmetry.space_group_name_H-M   'P 1'
#
loop_
_entity.id
_entity.type
_entity.pdbx_description
1 polymer ?
#
loop_
_entity_poly.entity_id
_entity_poly.type
_entity_poly.pdbx_seq_one_letter_code
_entity_poly.pdbx_strand_id
1 'polypeptide(L)'
;MRRRPERLQFVFALLALFVLLVQGCAASRAARTTRKQRDLQHALLMLEHRSDADSLAAAALLSRLQAGPGPAVVLLARASAAAPERPDLVWLEIQACLQAPGCDPDPQEQRLRALDPSNGAGWLHAVARASASNDPAAITAALAGLTRAQRVDTYWTTLISHLTSALAATGDVPVADALVNIVGALATGSIPPYKPILDQCLGPRLGDPERLEQCQRVAAALEQGDTYITTMIGARLAQRVWPADSAQWQAAAQARHVYEYRSGLWTHSEEGLLRDPQWVRKFLALCAQNRREQDVYSSELVDEGKSPDPPPGWTSRRP
;
A
#
# COMPACT_ATOMS: atom_id res chain seq x y z
N MET A 1 -7.57 -6.68 -72.02
CA MET A 1 -7.90 -6.52 -70.61
C MET A 1 -7.31 -7.69 -69.82
N ARG A 2 -6.03 -7.60 -69.27
CA ARG A 2 -5.40 -8.58 -68.43
C ARG A 2 -4.34 -7.88 -67.53
N ARG A 3 -4.77 -7.17 -66.49
CA ARG A 3 -3.86 -6.66 -65.43
C ARG A 3 -4.55 -6.68 -64.08
N ARG A 4 -4.88 -7.86 -63.53
CA ARG A 4 -5.43 -7.99 -62.19
C ARG A 4 -4.74 -8.98 -61.20
N PRO A 5 -3.74 -9.81 -61.54
CA PRO A 5 -3.15 -10.71 -60.56
C PRO A 5 -2.08 -10.06 -59.66
N GLU A 6 -1.35 -9.04 -60.14
CA GLU A 6 -0.21 -8.48 -59.38
C GLU A 6 -0.63 -7.71 -58.11
N ARG A 7 -1.76 -7.00 -58.14
CA ARG A 7 -2.28 -6.27 -56.97
C ARG A 7 -2.74 -7.20 -55.87
N LEU A 8 -3.29 -8.36 -56.19
CA LEU A 8 -3.75 -9.35 -55.23
C LEU A 8 -2.57 -9.98 -54.49
N GLN A 9 -1.49 -10.31 -55.24
CA GLN A 9 -0.27 -10.86 -54.64
C GLN A 9 0.43 -9.89 -53.69
N PHE A 10 0.41 -8.58 -54.01
CA PHE A 10 0.99 -7.54 -53.17
C PHE A 10 0.22 -7.36 -51.87
N VAL A 11 -1.11 -7.44 -51.90
CA VAL A 11 -1.97 -7.38 -50.68
C VAL A 11 -1.76 -8.60 -49.80
N PHE A 12 -1.64 -9.80 -50.38
CA PHE A 12 -1.35 -11.02 -49.62
C PHE A 12 0.04 -10.98 -48.97
N ALA A 13 1.06 -10.45 -49.66
CA ALA A 13 2.40 -10.30 -49.14
C ALA A 13 2.44 -9.29 -47.98
N LEU A 14 1.72 -8.17 -48.06
CA LEU A 14 1.59 -7.19 -46.97
C LEU A 14 0.84 -7.74 -45.76
N LEU A 15 -0.25 -8.49 -45.98
CA LEU A 15 -0.98 -9.16 -44.90
C LEU A 15 -0.14 -10.23 -44.21
N ALA A 16 0.62 -11.04 -44.96
CA ALA A 16 1.53 -12.01 -44.38
C ALA A 16 2.65 -11.36 -43.56
N LEU A 17 3.23 -10.25 -44.06
CA LEU A 17 4.23 -9.48 -43.32
C LEU A 17 3.67 -8.88 -42.02
N PHE A 18 2.45 -8.34 -42.07
CA PHE A 18 1.75 -7.79 -40.90
C PHE A 18 1.47 -8.86 -39.86
N VAL A 19 1.01 -10.05 -40.28
CA VAL A 19 0.77 -11.20 -39.36
C VAL A 19 2.08 -11.66 -38.72
N LEU A 20 3.18 -11.74 -39.48
CA LEU A 20 4.50 -12.10 -38.97
C LEU A 20 5.03 -11.07 -37.95
N LEU A 21 4.82 -9.76 -38.19
CA LEU A 21 5.20 -8.70 -37.27
C LEU A 21 4.39 -8.76 -35.97
N VAL A 22 3.08 -8.98 -36.05
CA VAL A 22 2.21 -9.12 -34.90
C VAL A 22 2.58 -10.36 -34.05
N GLN A 23 2.83 -11.50 -34.72
CA GLN A 23 3.26 -12.75 -34.06
C GLN A 23 4.66 -12.58 -33.43
N GLY A 24 5.61 -11.91 -34.11
CA GLY A 24 6.92 -11.61 -33.59
C GLY A 24 6.86 -10.72 -32.33
N CYS A 25 5.98 -9.71 -32.32
CA CYS A 25 5.76 -8.88 -31.15
C CYS A 25 5.12 -9.65 -29.97
N ALA A 26 4.16 -10.52 -30.25
CA ALA A 26 3.53 -11.37 -29.23
C ALA A 26 4.52 -12.37 -28.63
N ALA A 27 5.30 -13.06 -29.46
CA ALA A 27 6.33 -14.01 -29.04
C ALA A 27 7.43 -13.32 -28.19
N SER A 28 7.87 -12.12 -28.57
CA SER A 28 8.87 -11.36 -27.82
C SER A 28 8.34 -10.87 -26.46
N ARG A 29 7.07 -10.49 -26.37
CA ARG A 29 6.41 -10.16 -25.09
C ARG A 29 6.32 -11.38 -24.17
N ALA A 30 5.87 -12.52 -24.70
CA ALA A 30 5.78 -13.77 -23.96
C ALA A 30 7.16 -14.21 -23.42
N ALA A 31 8.20 -14.15 -24.25
CA ALA A 31 9.56 -14.49 -23.84
C ALA A 31 10.09 -13.56 -22.74
N ARG A 32 9.83 -12.25 -22.80
CA ARG A 32 10.20 -11.29 -21.74
C ARG A 32 9.47 -11.57 -20.44
N THR A 33 8.18 -11.86 -20.48
CA THR A 33 7.38 -12.20 -19.28
C THR A 33 7.91 -13.46 -18.62
N THR A 34 8.21 -14.51 -19.40
CA THR A 34 8.78 -15.75 -18.90
C THR A 34 10.17 -15.57 -18.28
N ARG A 35 10.99 -14.68 -18.85
CA ARG A 35 12.30 -14.35 -18.29
C ARG A 35 12.15 -13.63 -16.95
N LYS A 36 11.36 -12.55 -16.89
CA LYS A 36 11.10 -11.81 -15.64
C LYS A 36 10.57 -12.73 -14.52
N GLN A 37 9.71 -13.66 -14.87
CA GLN A 37 9.17 -14.62 -13.89
C GLN A 37 10.25 -15.57 -13.37
N ARG A 38 11.16 -16.05 -14.23
CA ARG A 38 12.30 -16.88 -13.79
C ARG A 38 13.27 -16.10 -12.92
N ASP A 39 13.61 -14.87 -13.32
CA ASP A 39 14.50 -14.00 -12.55
C ASP A 39 13.91 -13.72 -11.16
N LEU A 40 12.60 -13.47 -11.06
CA LEU A 40 11.89 -13.28 -9.79
C LEU A 40 11.86 -14.55 -8.94
N GLN A 41 11.67 -15.73 -9.53
CA GLN A 41 11.72 -17.02 -8.82
C GLN A 41 13.13 -17.30 -8.29
N HIS A 42 14.18 -17.00 -9.07
CA HIS A 42 15.54 -17.16 -8.61
C HIS A 42 15.85 -16.21 -7.45
N ALA A 43 15.45 -14.92 -7.58
CA ALA A 43 15.58 -13.95 -6.50
C ALA A 43 14.87 -14.39 -5.22
N LEU A 44 13.67 -14.96 -5.32
CA LEU A 44 12.93 -15.51 -4.18
C LEU A 44 13.74 -16.60 -3.46
N LEU A 45 14.28 -17.57 -4.20
CA LEU A 45 15.11 -18.61 -3.60
C LEU A 45 16.35 -18.05 -2.91
N MET A 46 17.00 -17.04 -3.51
CA MET A 46 18.14 -16.37 -2.90
C MET A 46 17.77 -15.66 -1.59
N LEU A 47 16.62 -14.98 -1.56
CA LEU A 47 16.13 -14.28 -0.38
C LEU A 47 15.76 -15.23 0.76
N GLU A 48 15.12 -16.37 0.47
CA GLU A 48 14.74 -17.38 1.46
C GLU A 48 15.93 -17.99 2.21
N HIS A 49 17.11 -18.04 1.56
CA HIS A 49 18.34 -18.57 2.15
C HIS A 49 19.12 -17.53 2.96
N ARG A 50 18.75 -16.26 2.88
CA ARG A 50 19.36 -15.21 3.70
C ARG A 50 18.85 -15.26 5.14
N SER A 51 19.61 -14.65 6.05
CA SER A 51 19.28 -14.59 7.48
C SER A 51 18.83 -13.20 7.93
N ASP A 52 18.98 -12.17 7.08
CA ASP A 52 18.56 -10.82 7.42
C ASP A 52 17.05 -10.64 7.29
N ALA A 53 16.49 -9.81 8.14
CA ALA A 53 15.06 -9.62 8.29
C ALA A 53 14.36 -9.09 7.02
N ASP A 54 15.00 -8.14 6.31
CA ASP A 54 14.42 -7.53 5.12
C ASP A 54 14.36 -8.51 3.94
N SER A 55 15.40 -9.33 3.77
CA SER A 55 15.40 -10.41 2.77
C SER A 55 14.31 -11.44 3.03
N LEU A 56 14.18 -11.90 4.27
CA LEU A 56 13.14 -12.85 4.64
C LEU A 56 11.73 -12.27 4.48
N ALA A 57 11.51 -11.01 4.82
CA ALA A 57 10.23 -10.34 4.64
C ALA A 57 9.90 -10.10 3.15
N ALA A 58 10.87 -9.73 2.32
CA ALA A 58 10.69 -9.63 0.88
C ALA A 58 10.34 -11.00 0.25
N ALA A 59 11.03 -12.07 0.66
CA ALA A 59 10.70 -13.43 0.25
C ALA A 59 9.27 -13.83 0.65
N ALA A 60 8.84 -13.48 1.86
CA ALA A 60 7.49 -13.76 2.34
C ALA A 60 6.41 -13.10 1.49
N LEU A 61 6.59 -11.82 1.13
CA LEU A 61 5.64 -11.11 0.27
C LEU A 61 5.54 -11.75 -1.13
N LEU A 62 6.68 -12.09 -1.72
CA LEU A 62 6.72 -12.71 -3.05
C LEU A 62 6.15 -14.12 -3.03
N SER A 63 6.47 -14.95 -2.02
CA SER A 63 5.94 -16.29 -1.87
C SER A 63 4.42 -16.30 -1.69
N ARG A 64 3.87 -15.33 -0.97
CA ARG A 64 2.43 -15.16 -0.80
C ARG A 64 1.69 -14.99 -2.13
N LEU A 65 2.25 -14.23 -3.07
CA LEU A 65 1.69 -14.03 -4.40
C LEU A 65 1.73 -15.30 -5.26
N GLN A 66 2.72 -16.17 -5.05
CA GLN A 66 2.97 -17.35 -5.87
C GLN A 66 2.37 -18.63 -5.28
N ALA A 67 2.49 -18.82 -3.98
CA ALA A 67 2.18 -20.08 -3.28
C ALA A 67 1.14 -19.92 -2.16
N GLY A 68 0.59 -18.73 -1.97
CA GLY A 68 -0.38 -18.43 -0.91
C GLY A 68 0.25 -18.09 0.44
N PRO A 69 -0.58 -17.91 1.50
CA PRO A 69 -0.14 -17.30 2.76
C PRO A 69 0.71 -18.24 3.65
N GLY A 70 0.60 -19.55 3.53
CA GLY A 70 1.28 -20.50 4.43
C GLY A 70 2.80 -20.33 4.51
N PRO A 71 3.54 -20.35 3.40
CA PRO A 71 4.99 -20.11 3.39
C PRO A 71 5.35 -18.72 3.91
N ALA A 72 4.52 -17.71 3.63
CA ALA A 72 4.76 -16.34 4.08
C ALA A 72 4.76 -16.21 5.61
N VAL A 73 3.85 -16.90 6.31
CA VAL A 73 3.81 -16.91 7.79
C VAL A 73 5.13 -17.40 8.38
N VAL A 74 5.68 -18.49 7.84
CA VAL A 74 6.96 -19.06 8.32
C VAL A 74 8.12 -18.11 8.09
N LEU A 75 8.20 -17.50 6.89
CA LEU A 75 9.28 -16.57 6.55
C LEU A 75 9.21 -15.28 7.39
N LEU A 76 8.01 -14.73 7.64
CA LEU A 76 7.83 -13.57 8.48
C LEU A 76 8.16 -13.83 9.94
N ALA A 77 7.81 -15.01 10.47
CA ALA A 77 8.22 -15.40 11.82
C ALA A 77 9.75 -15.45 11.95
N ARG A 78 10.46 -15.94 10.92
CA ARG A 78 11.94 -15.89 10.87
C ARG A 78 12.45 -14.44 10.77
N ALA A 79 11.83 -13.60 9.94
CA ALA A 79 12.20 -12.18 9.79
C ALA A 79 12.06 -11.43 11.12
N SER A 80 10.94 -11.61 11.81
CA SER A 80 10.68 -11.02 13.13
C SER A 80 11.61 -11.55 14.21
N ALA A 81 12.02 -12.81 14.13
CA ALA A 81 13.01 -13.36 15.05
C ALA A 81 14.42 -12.78 14.80
N ALA A 82 14.75 -12.45 13.55
CA ALA A 82 16.03 -11.81 13.21
C ALA A 82 16.09 -10.33 13.60
N ALA A 83 14.94 -9.64 13.74
CA ALA A 83 14.86 -8.24 14.17
C ALA A 83 13.63 -8.04 15.07
N PRO A 84 13.71 -8.46 16.35
CA PRO A 84 12.56 -8.53 17.25
C PRO A 84 11.98 -7.17 17.65
N GLU A 85 12.73 -6.09 17.49
CA GLU A 85 12.33 -4.70 17.78
C GLU A 85 11.62 -4.00 16.61
N ARG A 86 11.48 -4.65 15.46
CA ARG A 86 10.91 -4.09 14.23
C ARG A 86 9.39 -4.26 14.18
N PRO A 87 8.58 -3.21 14.48
CA PRO A 87 7.12 -3.30 14.48
C PRO A 87 6.51 -3.49 13.07
N ASP A 88 7.19 -3.02 12.03
CA ASP A 88 6.78 -3.19 10.64
C ASP A 88 6.78 -4.66 10.19
N LEU A 89 7.70 -5.47 10.70
CA LEU A 89 7.71 -6.92 10.44
C LEU A 89 6.56 -7.62 11.16
N VAL A 90 6.27 -7.20 12.41
CA VAL A 90 5.11 -7.72 13.16
C VAL A 90 3.80 -7.36 12.46
N TRP A 91 3.71 -6.17 11.87
CA TRP A 91 2.57 -5.80 11.02
C TRP A 91 2.40 -6.76 9.84
N LEU A 92 3.47 -7.10 9.13
CA LEU A 92 3.41 -8.08 8.04
C LEU A 92 3.01 -9.48 8.53
N GLU A 93 3.48 -9.92 9.70
CA GLU A 93 3.04 -11.18 10.32
C GLU A 93 1.53 -11.21 10.54
N ILE A 94 0.95 -10.13 11.09
CA ILE A 94 -0.49 -10.01 11.28
C ILE A 94 -1.21 -10.15 9.93
N GLN A 95 -0.74 -9.45 8.89
CA GLN A 95 -1.35 -9.51 7.56
C GLN A 95 -1.31 -10.92 6.94
N ALA A 96 -0.19 -11.63 7.08
CA ALA A 96 -0.06 -12.99 6.57
C ALA A 96 -0.92 -13.98 7.38
N CYS A 97 -0.94 -13.84 8.71
CA CYS A 97 -1.74 -14.67 9.60
C CYS A 97 -3.25 -14.54 9.29
N LEU A 98 -3.75 -13.34 9.07
CA LEU A 98 -5.16 -13.10 8.73
C LEU A 98 -5.61 -13.77 7.41
N GLN A 99 -4.67 -14.05 6.53
CA GLN A 99 -4.94 -14.75 5.26
C GLN A 99 -4.73 -16.27 5.36
N ALA A 100 -4.04 -16.74 6.39
CA ALA A 100 -3.72 -18.15 6.57
C ALA A 100 -4.81 -18.85 7.39
N PRO A 101 -5.42 -19.95 6.89
CA PRO A 101 -6.41 -20.70 7.65
C PRO A 101 -5.89 -21.19 9.00
N GLY A 102 -6.64 -20.93 10.06
CA GLY A 102 -6.32 -21.40 11.42
C GLY A 102 -5.22 -20.62 12.14
N CYS A 103 -4.68 -19.55 11.55
CA CYS A 103 -3.72 -18.69 12.24
C CYS A 103 -4.44 -17.70 13.16
N ASP A 104 -3.96 -17.57 14.39
CA ASP A 104 -4.45 -16.61 15.37
C ASP A 104 -3.53 -15.38 15.37
N PRO A 105 -4.01 -14.17 14.98
CA PRO A 105 -3.19 -12.95 14.96
C PRO A 105 -3.05 -12.27 16.33
N ASP A 106 -3.77 -12.69 17.36
CA ASP A 106 -3.80 -11.99 18.65
C ASP A 106 -2.41 -11.84 19.31
N PRO A 107 -1.52 -12.84 19.31
CA PRO A 107 -0.17 -12.67 19.88
C PRO A 107 0.64 -11.60 19.15
N GLN A 108 0.58 -11.54 17.81
CA GLN A 108 1.27 -10.55 17.00
C GLN A 108 0.69 -9.15 17.19
N GLU A 109 -0.63 -9.03 17.30
CA GLU A 109 -1.28 -7.75 17.61
C GLU A 109 -0.89 -7.22 18.98
N GLN A 110 -0.80 -8.09 20.01
CA GLN A 110 -0.32 -7.70 21.34
C GLN A 110 1.14 -7.23 21.28
N ARG A 111 1.98 -7.94 20.55
CA ARG A 111 3.38 -7.57 20.34
C ARG A 111 3.51 -6.23 19.62
N LEU A 112 2.72 -5.99 18.57
CA LEU A 112 2.70 -4.70 17.85
C LEU A 112 2.33 -3.55 18.79
N ARG A 113 1.30 -3.73 19.64
CA ARG A 113 0.88 -2.75 20.65
C ARG A 113 1.96 -2.47 21.71
N ALA A 114 2.77 -3.47 22.04
CA ALA A 114 3.88 -3.31 22.97
C ALA A 114 5.07 -2.57 22.33
N LEU A 115 5.39 -2.86 21.09
CA LEU A 115 6.51 -2.25 20.35
C LEU A 115 6.20 -0.81 19.91
N ASP A 116 4.96 -0.52 19.56
CA ASP A 116 4.53 0.80 19.07
C ASP A 116 3.18 1.20 19.68
N PRO A 117 3.15 1.55 20.98
CA PRO A 117 1.91 1.81 21.72
C PRO A 117 1.13 3.04 21.26
N SER A 118 1.78 3.97 20.55
CA SER A 118 1.15 5.16 19.97
C SER A 118 0.49 4.90 18.61
N ASN A 119 0.65 3.70 18.06
CA ASN A 119 0.13 3.31 16.76
C ASN A 119 -1.18 2.52 16.85
N GLY A 120 -2.22 3.01 16.21
CA GLY A 120 -3.53 2.37 16.16
C GLY A 120 -3.61 1.13 15.27
N ALA A 121 -2.61 0.85 14.43
CA ALA A 121 -2.63 -0.29 13.51
C ALA A 121 -2.86 -1.63 14.23
N GLY A 122 -2.28 -1.81 15.43
CA GLY A 122 -2.47 -3.01 16.24
C GLY A 122 -3.89 -3.23 16.78
N TRP A 123 -4.82 -2.27 16.57
CA TRP A 123 -6.22 -2.37 16.99
C TRP A 123 -7.21 -2.53 15.83
N LEU A 124 -6.79 -2.29 14.58
CA LEU A 124 -7.70 -2.26 13.42
C LEU A 124 -8.42 -3.60 13.21
N HIS A 125 -7.69 -4.70 13.27
CA HIS A 125 -8.25 -6.04 13.10
C HIS A 125 -9.04 -6.51 14.33
N ALA A 126 -8.65 -6.07 15.54
CA ALA A 126 -9.43 -6.34 16.76
C ALA A 126 -10.83 -5.73 16.67
N VAL A 127 -10.97 -4.47 16.19
CA VAL A 127 -12.28 -3.85 15.92
C VAL A 127 -13.05 -4.66 14.88
N ALA A 128 -12.39 -5.11 13.81
CA ALA A 128 -13.04 -5.87 12.74
C ALA A 128 -13.57 -7.23 13.24
N ARG A 129 -12.78 -7.97 14.01
CA ARG A 129 -13.19 -9.26 14.58
C ARG A 129 -14.33 -9.10 15.58
N ALA A 130 -14.24 -8.14 16.49
CA ALA A 130 -15.29 -7.83 17.44
C ALA A 130 -16.61 -7.43 16.75
N SER A 131 -16.52 -6.65 15.67
CA SER A 131 -17.68 -6.28 14.86
C SER A 131 -18.29 -7.49 14.14
N ALA A 132 -17.47 -8.40 13.61
CA ALA A 132 -17.93 -9.61 12.93
C ALA A 132 -18.63 -10.59 13.88
N SER A 133 -18.17 -10.68 15.14
CA SER A 133 -18.81 -11.51 16.19
C SER A 133 -20.01 -10.83 16.86
N ASN A 134 -20.31 -9.57 16.51
CA ASN A 134 -21.34 -8.74 17.17
C ASN A 134 -21.17 -8.71 18.70
N ASP A 135 -19.94 -8.62 19.20
CA ASP A 135 -19.62 -8.52 20.62
C ASP A 135 -19.45 -7.04 21.03
N PRO A 136 -20.46 -6.41 21.69
CA PRO A 136 -20.40 -5.00 22.07
C PRO A 136 -19.27 -4.68 23.06
N ALA A 137 -18.93 -5.59 23.96
CA ALA A 137 -17.89 -5.38 24.96
C ALA A 137 -16.51 -5.38 24.28
N ALA A 138 -16.25 -6.35 23.39
CA ALA A 138 -15.03 -6.42 22.60
C ALA A 138 -14.89 -5.23 21.63
N ILE A 139 -15.97 -4.78 20.99
CA ILE A 139 -15.98 -3.58 20.14
C ILE A 139 -15.57 -2.36 20.97
N THR A 140 -16.19 -2.16 22.15
CA THR A 140 -15.89 -1.02 23.02
C THR A 140 -14.43 -1.04 23.49
N ALA A 141 -13.92 -2.20 23.89
CA ALA A 141 -12.52 -2.37 24.32
C ALA A 141 -11.54 -2.09 23.18
N ALA A 142 -11.78 -2.60 21.99
CA ALA A 142 -10.93 -2.40 20.83
C ALA A 142 -10.93 -0.94 20.36
N LEU A 143 -12.09 -0.28 20.32
CA LEU A 143 -12.21 1.15 20.02
C LEU A 143 -11.49 2.00 21.09
N ALA A 144 -11.66 1.71 22.39
CA ALA A 144 -10.93 2.39 23.46
C ALA A 144 -9.41 2.23 23.32
N GLY A 145 -8.93 1.10 22.76
CA GLY A 145 -7.54 0.93 22.38
C GLY A 145 -7.13 1.88 21.25
N LEU A 146 -7.93 1.92 20.18
CA LEU A 146 -7.67 2.78 19.04
C LEU A 146 -7.73 4.28 19.37
N THR A 147 -8.61 4.71 20.30
CA THR A 147 -8.71 6.12 20.71
C THR A 147 -7.52 6.63 21.50
N ARG A 148 -6.67 5.75 22.03
CA ARG A 148 -5.41 6.12 22.68
C ARG A 148 -4.26 6.32 21.70
N ALA A 149 -4.44 5.87 20.47
CA ALA A 149 -3.44 6.03 19.42
C ALA A 149 -3.30 7.49 18.99
N GLN A 150 -2.08 7.89 18.68
CA GLN A 150 -1.77 9.19 18.12
C GLN A 150 -1.79 9.18 16.58
N ARG A 151 -1.62 8.02 15.98
CA ARG A 151 -1.60 7.79 14.53
C ARG A 151 -2.04 6.37 14.18
N VAL A 152 -2.27 6.14 12.89
CA VAL A 152 -2.42 4.80 12.33
C VAL A 152 -1.35 4.61 11.25
N ASP A 153 -0.36 3.77 11.55
CA ASP A 153 0.82 3.56 10.72
C ASP A 153 0.92 2.08 10.32
N THR A 154 0.83 1.82 9.03
CA THR A 154 0.98 0.48 8.42
C THR A 154 2.41 0.22 7.95
N TYR A 155 3.31 1.14 8.23
CA TYR A 155 4.74 1.14 7.88
C TYR A 155 4.99 1.10 6.37
N TRP A 156 4.09 1.69 5.58
CA TRP A 156 4.05 1.62 4.13
C TRP A 156 5.37 2.05 3.49
N THR A 157 5.85 3.25 3.79
CA THR A 157 7.09 3.80 3.21
C THR A 157 8.33 3.02 3.66
N THR A 158 8.39 2.64 4.93
CA THR A 158 9.46 1.81 5.50
C THR A 158 9.56 0.47 4.77
N LEU A 159 8.43 -0.22 4.64
CA LEU A 159 8.37 -1.51 3.95
C LEU A 159 8.73 -1.39 2.47
N ILE A 160 8.25 -0.37 1.76
CA ILE A 160 8.63 -0.14 0.36
C ILE A 160 10.15 0.01 0.24
N SER A 161 10.76 0.88 1.06
CA SER A 161 12.19 1.15 0.98
C SER A 161 13.04 -0.09 1.28
N HIS A 162 12.79 -0.74 2.41
CA HIS A 162 13.58 -1.88 2.87
C HIS A 162 13.42 -3.10 1.94
N LEU A 163 12.19 -3.49 1.63
CA LEU A 163 11.95 -4.71 0.89
C LEU A 163 12.28 -4.59 -0.60
N THR A 164 12.09 -3.41 -1.19
CA THR A 164 12.56 -3.15 -2.57
C THR A 164 14.08 -3.22 -2.64
N SER A 165 14.78 -2.64 -1.66
CA SER A 165 16.24 -2.67 -1.60
C SER A 165 16.75 -4.10 -1.43
N ALA A 166 16.13 -4.91 -0.56
CA ALA A 166 16.48 -6.31 -0.36
C ALA A 166 16.31 -7.15 -1.63
N LEU A 167 15.18 -6.96 -2.35
CA LEU A 167 14.92 -7.67 -3.61
C LEU A 167 15.88 -7.25 -4.70
N ALA A 168 16.16 -5.96 -4.88
CA ALA A 168 17.11 -5.47 -5.86
C ALA A 168 18.56 -5.91 -5.58
N ALA A 169 18.91 -6.10 -4.30
CA ALA A 169 20.23 -6.57 -3.87
C ALA A 169 20.52 -8.06 -4.23
N THR A 170 19.56 -8.81 -4.75
CA THR A 170 19.81 -10.14 -5.34
C THR A 170 20.59 -10.04 -6.66
N GLY A 171 20.48 -8.91 -7.38
CA GLY A 171 21.07 -8.70 -8.68
C GLY A 171 20.27 -9.25 -9.86
N ASP A 172 19.28 -10.11 -9.60
CA ASP A 172 18.43 -10.74 -10.63
C ASP A 172 17.29 -9.82 -11.09
N VAL A 173 16.80 -8.98 -10.19
CA VAL A 173 15.63 -8.12 -10.40
C VAL A 173 16.08 -6.65 -10.44
N PRO A 174 15.89 -5.95 -11.57
CA PRO A 174 16.16 -4.50 -11.64
C PRO A 174 15.36 -3.75 -10.59
N VAL A 175 15.92 -2.67 -10.01
CA VAL A 175 15.30 -1.93 -8.89
C VAL A 175 13.88 -1.42 -9.20
N ALA A 176 13.61 -1.04 -10.44
CA ALA A 176 12.29 -0.62 -10.87
C ALA A 176 11.28 -1.77 -10.87
N ASP A 177 11.66 -2.94 -11.36
CA ASP A 177 10.84 -4.16 -11.30
C ASP A 177 10.67 -4.62 -9.83
N ALA A 178 11.70 -4.48 -8.99
CA ALA A 178 11.63 -4.78 -7.56
C ALA A 178 10.59 -3.88 -6.87
N LEU A 179 10.61 -2.57 -7.11
CA LEU A 179 9.61 -1.63 -6.58
C LEU A 179 8.18 -2.04 -6.97
N VAL A 180 7.94 -2.31 -8.25
CA VAL A 180 6.61 -2.71 -8.74
C VAL A 180 6.13 -4.01 -8.07
N ASN A 181 7.01 -5.00 -7.92
CA ASN A 181 6.65 -6.26 -7.27
C ASN A 181 6.34 -6.08 -5.78
N ILE A 182 7.15 -5.30 -5.05
CA ILE A 182 6.94 -5.07 -3.61
C ILE A 182 5.68 -4.22 -3.37
N VAL A 183 5.50 -3.12 -4.10
CA VAL A 183 4.29 -2.28 -3.98
C VAL A 183 3.03 -3.09 -4.32
N GLY A 184 3.06 -3.88 -5.40
CA GLY A 184 1.95 -4.77 -5.77
C GLY A 184 1.65 -5.81 -4.70
N ALA A 185 2.67 -6.42 -4.10
CA ALA A 185 2.52 -7.39 -3.02
C ALA A 185 1.96 -6.75 -1.74
N LEU A 186 2.43 -5.57 -1.37
CA LEU A 186 1.89 -4.81 -0.23
C LEU A 186 0.43 -4.41 -0.47
N ALA A 187 0.10 -3.85 -1.63
CA ALA A 187 -1.25 -3.40 -1.96
C ALA A 187 -2.30 -4.54 -1.96
N THR A 188 -1.92 -5.74 -2.37
CA THR A 188 -2.84 -6.89 -2.40
C THR A 188 -3.13 -7.51 -1.04
N GLY A 189 -2.34 -7.21 -0.01
CA GLY A 189 -2.45 -7.88 1.29
C GLY A 189 -2.63 -6.97 2.50
N SER A 190 -2.57 -5.66 2.33
CA SER A 190 -2.32 -4.77 3.47
C SER A 190 -3.33 -3.64 3.64
N ILE A 191 -4.46 -3.65 2.93
CA ILE A 191 -5.51 -2.65 3.18
C ILE A 191 -6.22 -3.03 4.48
N PRO A 192 -6.06 -2.23 5.56
CA PRO A 192 -6.73 -2.50 6.82
C PRO A 192 -8.27 -2.48 6.68
N PRO A 193 -8.99 -3.19 7.55
CA PRO A 193 -10.45 -3.24 7.51
C PRO A 193 -11.06 -1.97 8.11
N TYR A 194 -11.03 -0.86 7.38
CA TYR A 194 -11.58 0.42 7.85
C TYR A 194 -13.10 0.43 7.97
N LYS A 195 -13.82 -0.36 7.15
CA LYS A 195 -15.28 -0.37 7.16
C LYS A 195 -15.88 -0.67 8.53
N PRO A 196 -15.45 -1.70 9.30
CA PRO A 196 -15.95 -1.95 10.65
C PRO A 196 -15.77 -0.76 11.60
N ILE A 197 -14.64 -0.02 11.48
CA ILE A 197 -14.39 1.18 12.28
C ILE A 197 -15.39 2.29 11.91
N LEU A 198 -15.57 2.53 10.61
CA LEU A 198 -16.50 3.53 10.12
C LEU A 198 -17.94 3.19 10.54
N ASP A 199 -18.36 1.93 10.46
CA ASP A 199 -19.68 1.48 10.88
C ASP A 199 -19.95 1.77 12.38
N GLN A 200 -18.91 1.79 13.23
CA GLN A 200 -19.05 2.17 14.64
C GLN A 200 -19.14 3.69 14.83
N CYS A 201 -18.67 4.46 13.87
CA CYS A 201 -18.56 5.93 13.93
C CYS A 201 -19.51 6.64 12.95
N LEU A 202 -20.58 6.00 12.53
CA LEU A 202 -21.57 6.58 11.61
C LEU A 202 -23.02 6.34 12.11
N GLY A 203 -23.94 7.19 11.63
CA GLY A 203 -25.37 7.06 11.87
C GLY A 203 -25.80 7.30 13.33
N PRO A 204 -26.85 6.61 13.79
CA PRO A 204 -27.47 6.87 15.11
C PRO A 204 -26.55 6.70 16.32
N ARG A 205 -25.46 5.94 16.17
CA ARG A 205 -24.48 5.73 17.25
C ARG A 205 -23.78 7.00 17.71
N LEU A 206 -23.69 8.02 16.84
CA LEU A 206 -23.14 9.34 17.19
C LEU A 206 -24.05 10.18 18.08
N GLY A 207 -25.28 9.73 18.36
CA GLY A 207 -26.15 10.33 19.37
C GLY A 207 -25.68 10.10 20.81
N ASP A 208 -24.81 9.12 21.03
CA ASP A 208 -24.12 8.89 22.31
C ASP A 208 -22.88 9.79 22.38
N PRO A 209 -22.80 10.71 23.39
CA PRO A 209 -21.67 11.65 23.51
C PRO A 209 -20.32 10.95 23.69
N GLU A 210 -20.28 9.84 24.44
CA GLU A 210 -19.04 9.08 24.63
C GLU A 210 -18.56 8.46 23.32
N ARG A 211 -19.48 7.89 22.54
CA ARG A 211 -19.18 7.35 21.21
C ARG A 211 -18.72 8.43 20.25
N LEU A 212 -19.35 9.59 20.27
CA LEU A 212 -18.94 10.73 19.45
C LEU A 212 -17.51 11.14 19.77
N GLU A 213 -17.14 11.28 21.03
CA GLU A 213 -15.78 11.63 21.46
C GLU A 213 -14.77 10.55 21.03
N GLN A 214 -15.11 9.27 21.20
CA GLN A 214 -14.27 8.17 20.71
C GLN A 214 -14.02 8.28 19.21
N CYS A 215 -15.07 8.52 18.41
CA CYS A 215 -14.98 8.64 16.96
C CYS A 215 -14.20 9.89 16.51
N GLN A 216 -14.25 10.98 17.25
CA GLN A 216 -13.43 12.16 17.03
C GLN A 216 -11.94 11.85 17.21
N ARG A 217 -11.57 11.12 18.26
CA ARG A 217 -10.19 10.67 18.49
C ARG A 217 -9.71 9.68 17.42
N VAL A 218 -10.57 8.74 17.02
CA VAL A 218 -10.27 7.82 15.93
C VAL A 218 -10.03 8.58 14.61
N ALA A 219 -10.85 9.57 14.29
CA ALA A 219 -10.67 10.41 13.11
C ALA A 219 -9.29 11.10 13.15
N ALA A 220 -8.95 11.74 14.27
CA ALA A 220 -7.66 12.41 14.44
C ALA A 220 -6.47 11.45 14.28
N ALA A 221 -6.53 10.23 14.82
CA ALA A 221 -5.48 9.23 14.65
C ALA A 221 -5.34 8.77 13.19
N LEU A 222 -6.46 8.59 12.47
CA LEU A 222 -6.47 8.23 11.04
C LEU A 222 -5.93 9.37 10.16
N GLU A 223 -6.20 10.63 10.48
CA GLU A 223 -5.66 11.80 9.76
C GLU A 223 -4.12 11.88 9.86
N GLN A 224 -3.54 11.29 10.91
CA GLN A 224 -2.09 11.12 11.09
C GLN A 224 -1.57 9.80 10.52
N GLY A 225 -2.35 9.15 9.66
CA GLY A 225 -1.96 7.91 9.00
C GLY A 225 -0.76 8.04 8.07
N ASP A 226 -0.09 6.93 7.84
CA ASP A 226 1.09 6.86 6.97
C ASP A 226 0.74 6.80 5.48
N THR A 227 -0.44 6.31 5.11
CA THR A 227 -0.89 6.25 3.72
C THR A 227 -1.93 7.32 3.39
N TYR A 228 -2.03 7.67 2.11
CA TYR A 228 -3.10 8.54 1.61
C TYR A 228 -4.49 7.97 1.91
N ILE A 229 -4.67 6.67 1.77
CA ILE A 229 -5.96 6.00 2.04
C ILE A 229 -6.36 6.21 3.50
N THR A 230 -5.46 5.95 4.44
CA THR A 230 -5.72 6.12 5.88
C THR A 230 -6.07 7.57 6.20
N THR A 231 -5.27 8.51 5.71
CA THR A 231 -5.48 9.96 5.94
C THR A 231 -6.83 10.43 5.37
N MET A 232 -7.19 9.97 4.17
CA MET A 232 -8.45 10.37 3.53
C MET A 232 -9.68 9.78 4.22
N ILE A 233 -9.56 8.56 4.76
CA ILE A 233 -10.60 7.96 5.60
C ILE A 233 -10.75 8.78 6.88
N GLY A 234 -9.65 9.16 7.53
CA GLY A 234 -9.64 10.04 8.70
C GLY A 234 -10.33 11.37 8.42
N ALA A 235 -9.95 12.06 7.36
CA ALA A 235 -10.53 13.34 6.98
C ALA A 235 -12.04 13.25 6.67
N ARG A 236 -12.47 12.16 6.01
CA ARG A 236 -13.91 11.92 5.78
C ARG A 236 -14.66 11.66 7.08
N LEU A 237 -14.06 10.92 7.99
CA LEU A 237 -14.65 10.65 9.30
C LEU A 237 -14.70 11.95 10.11
N ALA A 238 -13.65 12.75 10.15
CA ALA A 238 -13.61 14.05 10.81
C ALA A 238 -14.74 14.97 10.36
N GLN A 239 -15.03 15.03 9.06
CA GLN A 239 -16.15 15.79 8.49
C GLN A 239 -17.55 15.23 8.88
N ARG A 240 -17.63 14.04 9.48
CA ARG A 240 -18.87 13.44 9.95
C ARG A 240 -19.08 13.64 11.45
N VAL A 241 -17.98 13.67 12.21
CA VAL A 241 -18.03 13.70 13.68
C VAL A 241 -17.80 15.09 14.28
N TRP A 242 -17.35 16.05 13.46
CA TRP A 242 -17.18 17.45 13.88
C TRP A 242 -18.23 18.35 13.21
N PRO A 243 -18.70 19.41 13.91
CA PRO A 243 -19.55 20.43 13.30
C PRO A 243 -18.87 21.10 12.08
N ALA A 244 -19.67 21.45 11.06
CA ALA A 244 -19.16 21.99 9.80
C ALA A 244 -18.43 23.34 9.92
N ASP A 245 -18.65 24.08 11.00
CA ASP A 245 -18.00 25.35 11.34
C ASP A 245 -16.79 25.19 12.25
N SER A 246 -16.48 23.97 12.70
CA SER A 246 -15.33 23.70 13.58
C SER A 246 -14.01 23.76 12.81
N ALA A 247 -12.94 24.11 13.54
CA ALA A 247 -11.57 24.11 13.00
C ALA A 247 -11.15 22.72 12.49
N GLN A 248 -11.57 21.64 13.16
CA GLN A 248 -11.28 20.26 12.79
C GLN A 248 -11.95 19.88 11.47
N TRP A 249 -13.22 20.25 11.28
CA TRP A 249 -13.91 20.03 10.01
C TRP A 249 -13.23 20.77 8.86
N GLN A 250 -12.86 22.07 9.08
CA GLN A 250 -12.17 22.87 8.08
C GLN A 250 -10.79 22.29 7.72
N ALA A 251 -10.02 21.83 8.72
CA ALA A 251 -8.73 21.19 8.49
C ALA A 251 -8.88 19.89 7.66
N ALA A 252 -9.89 19.07 7.97
CA ALA A 252 -10.19 17.86 7.21
C ALA A 252 -10.63 18.17 5.75
N ALA A 253 -11.42 19.23 5.54
CA ALA A 253 -11.80 19.70 4.21
C ALA A 253 -10.56 20.15 3.41
N GLN A 254 -9.68 20.92 4.04
CA GLN A 254 -8.43 21.35 3.43
C GLN A 254 -7.50 20.18 3.09
N ALA A 255 -7.35 19.21 3.99
CA ALA A 255 -6.54 18.02 3.73
C ALA A 255 -7.06 17.25 2.50
N ARG A 256 -8.37 17.11 2.35
CA ARG A 256 -8.98 16.50 1.15
C ARG A 256 -8.71 17.32 -0.11
N HIS A 257 -8.82 18.62 -0.05
CA HIS A 257 -8.55 19.52 -1.17
C HIS A 257 -7.11 19.39 -1.66
N VAL A 258 -6.15 19.39 -0.75
CA VAL A 258 -4.73 19.19 -1.04
C VAL A 258 -4.48 17.80 -1.65
N TYR A 259 -5.11 16.76 -1.11
CA TYR A 259 -5.01 15.40 -1.66
C TYR A 259 -5.51 15.33 -3.10
N GLU A 260 -6.69 15.90 -3.39
CA GLU A 260 -7.27 15.88 -4.74
C GLU A 260 -6.37 16.61 -5.74
N TYR A 261 -5.73 17.70 -5.33
CA TYR A 261 -4.75 18.42 -6.14
C TYR A 261 -3.52 17.54 -6.43
N ARG A 262 -2.87 17.01 -5.39
CA ARG A 262 -1.66 16.19 -5.52
C ARG A 262 -1.90 14.93 -6.36
N SER A 263 -3.01 14.24 -6.11
CA SER A 263 -3.37 13.04 -6.89
C SER A 263 -3.60 13.36 -8.37
N GLY A 264 -4.10 14.55 -8.70
CA GLY A 264 -4.24 15.03 -10.08
C GLY A 264 -2.90 15.28 -10.77
N LEU A 265 -1.88 15.73 -10.04
CA LEU A 265 -0.53 15.91 -10.59
C LEU A 265 0.17 14.58 -10.85
N TRP A 266 -0.07 13.60 -10.00
CA TRP A 266 0.65 12.32 -10.00
C TRP A 266 0.23 11.38 -11.15
N THR A 267 -1.05 11.31 -11.46
CA THR A 267 -1.60 10.39 -12.50
C THR A 267 -1.05 10.61 -13.91
N HIS A 268 -0.29 11.69 -14.15
CA HIS A 268 0.24 12.01 -15.49
C HIS A 268 1.71 11.59 -15.70
N SER A 269 2.41 11.14 -14.67
CA SER A 269 3.86 10.90 -14.70
C SER A 269 4.29 9.44 -14.51
N GLU A 270 3.42 8.56 -14.04
CA GLU A 270 3.82 7.26 -13.47
C GLU A 270 4.47 6.27 -14.42
N GLU A 271 3.96 6.06 -15.63
CA GLU A 271 4.48 4.97 -16.49
C GLU A 271 5.92 5.19 -16.96
N GLY A 272 6.33 6.44 -17.14
CA GLY A 272 7.70 6.80 -17.55
C GLY A 272 8.70 6.74 -16.40
N LEU A 273 8.30 7.25 -15.24
CA LEU A 273 9.15 7.39 -14.07
C LEU A 273 9.54 6.04 -13.45
N LEU A 274 8.60 5.10 -13.35
CA LEU A 274 8.88 3.74 -12.86
C LEU A 274 9.93 2.98 -13.71
N ARG A 275 10.27 3.46 -14.91
CA ARG A 275 11.30 2.88 -15.77
C ARG A 275 12.66 3.54 -15.60
N ASP A 276 12.73 4.68 -14.92
CA ASP A 276 13.98 5.37 -14.63
C ASP A 276 14.58 4.87 -13.30
N PRO A 277 15.71 4.13 -13.34
CA PRO A 277 16.36 3.64 -12.13
C PRO A 277 16.88 4.75 -11.21
N GLN A 278 17.14 5.96 -11.72
CA GLN A 278 17.58 7.10 -10.90
C GLN A 278 16.41 7.64 -10.10
N TRP A 279 15.27 7.82 -10.75
CA TRP A 279 14.04 8.23 -10.07
C TRP A 279 13.65 7.21 -8.99
N VAL A 280 13.68 5.91 -9.30
CA VAL A 280 13.34 4.85 -8.32
C VAL A 280 14.25 4.90 -7.10
N ARG A 281 15.57 5.05 -7.28
CA ARG A 281 16.50 5.17 -6.14
C ARG A 281 16.22 6.41 -5.29
N LYS A 282 15.90 7.55 -5.92
CA LYS A 282 15.51 8.78 -5.23
C LYS A 282 14.20 8.57 -4.43
N PHE A 283 13.20 7.98 -5.06
CA PHE A 283 11.92 7.66 -4.40
C PHE A 283 12.12 6.76 -3.17
N LEU A 284 12.94 5.71 -3.28
CA LEU A 284 13.26 4.84 -2.15
C LEU A 284 14.00 5.59 -1.02
N ALA A 285 14.88 6.51 -1.36
CA ALA A 285 15.54 7.37 -0.37
C ALA A 285 14.53 8.29 0.34
N LEU A 286 13.57 8.85 -0.38
CA LEU A 286 12.47 9.63 0.22
C LEU A 286 11.59 8.75 1.11
N CYS A 287 11.26 7.53 0.70
CA CYS A 287 10.53 6.57 1.53
C CYS A 287 11.27 6.22 2.83
N ALA A 288 12.60 6.08 2.78
CA ALA A 288 13.41 5.83 3.96
C ALA A 288 13.47 7.01 4.95
N GLN A 289 13.31 8.23 4.46
CA GLN A 289 13.37 9.46 5.26
C GLN A 289 12.02 9.93 5.78
N ASN A 290 10.94 9.53 5.14
CA ASN A 290 9.59 10.02 5.43
C ASN A 290 8.68 8.86 5.83
N ARG A 291 8.07 8.97 7.01
CA ARG A 291 7.11 7.99 7.50
C ARG A 291 5.80 7.99 6.71
N ARG A 292 5.37 9.16 6.21
CA ARG A 292 4.07 9.34 5.57
C ARG A 292 4.22 9.42 4.05
N GLU A 293 3.38 8.69 3.35
CA GLU A 293 3.29 8.69 1.88
C GLU A 293 3.11 10.11 1.32
N GLN A 294 2.28 10.95 1.95
CA GLN A 294 2.08 12.32 1.53
C GLN A 294 3.31 13.21 1.65
N ASP A 295 4.21 12.92 2.58
CA ASP A 295 5.45 13.68 2.75
C ASP A 295 6.47 13.26 1.68
N VAL A 296 6.50 11.98 1.30
CA VAL A 296 7.28 11.48 0.15
C VAL A 296 6.86 12.21 -1.13
N TYR A 297 5.56 12.23 -1.44
CA TYR A 297 5.06 12.89 -2.65
C TYR A 297 5.22 14.41 -2.62
N SER A 298 5.08 15.03 -1.45
CA SER A 298 5.33 16.46 -1.32
C SER A 298 6.77 16.81 -1.63
N SER A 299 7.72 16.02 -1.11
CA SER A 299 9.15 16.19 -1.37
C SER A 299 9.48 15.98 -2.85
N GLU A 300 8.86 14.99 -3.48
CA GLU A 300 9.04 14.73 -4.91
C GLU A 300 8.54 15.89 -5.77
N LEU A 301 7.35 16.43 -5.49
CA LEU A 301 6.81 17.59 -6.20
C LEU A 301 7.71 18.82 -6.06
N VAL A 302 8.22 19.10 -4.86
CA VAL A 302 9.16 20.19 -4.60
C VAL A 302 10.44 20.02 -5.41
N ASP A 303 10.99 18.82 -5.46
CA ASP A 303 12.18 18.51 -6.22
C ASP A 303 11.98 18.65 -7.75
N GLU A 304 10.75 18.47 -8.22
CA GLU A 304 10.35 18.75 -9.62
C GLU A 304 10.03 20.24 -9.88
N GLY A 305 10.18 21.10 -8.88
CA GLY A 305 9.84 22.54 -8.98
C GLY A 305 8.32 22.82 -8.99
N LYS A 306 7.51 21.85 -8.55
CA LYS A 306 6.06 21.97 -8.44
C LYS A 306 5.64 22.29 -7.00
N SER A 307 4.60 23.14 -6.85
CA SER A 307 4.02 23.35 -5.52
C SER A 307 3.28 22.10 -5.04
N PRO A 308 3.50 21.64 -3.80
CA PRO A 308 2.68 20.58 -3.21
C PRO A 308 1.30 21.08 -2.77
N ASP A 309 1.09 22.39 -2.72
CA ASP A 309 -0.18 22.99 -2.34
C ASP A 309 -0.92 23.53 -3.55
N PRO A 310 -2.26 23.43 -3.58
CA PRO A 310 -3.07 23.95 -4.68
C PRO A 310 -2.92 25.47 -4.82
N PRO A 311 -2.84 26.01 -6.05
CA PRO A 311 -2.81 27.45 -6.26
C PRO A 311 -4.14 28.09 -5.85
N PRO A 312 -4.15 29.39 -5.52
CA PRO A 312 -5.37 30.10 -5.19
C PRO A 312 -6.45 29.90 -6.26
N GLY A 313 -7.67 29.56 -5.83
CA GLY A 313 -8.82 29.35 -6.72
C GLY A 313 -8.85 28.01 -7.44
N TRP A 314 -7.93 27.11 -7.15
CA TRP A 314 -7.99 25.73 -7.70
C TRP A 314 -9.23 25.01 -7.17
N THR A 315 -9.94 24.32 -8.07
CA THR A 315 -11.10 23.48 -7.71
C THR A 315 -10.92 22.10 -8.32
N SER A 316 -11.34 21.08 -7.57
CA SER A 316 -11.32 19.71 -8.07
C SER A 316 -12.22 19.56 -9.30
N ARG A 317 -11.73 18.88 -10.33
CA ARG A 317 -12.53 18.53 -11.51
C ARG A 317 -13.35 17.25 -11.32
N ARG A 318 -13.23 16.59 -10.17
CA ARG A 318 -14.02 15.39 -9.86
C ARG A 318 -15.31 15.84 -9.17
N PRO A 319 -16.48 15.45 -9.72
CA PRO A 319 -17.77 15.73 -9.11
C PRO A 319 -17.97 15.01 -7.79
#